data_3aeaef6a5145df9054719e0b28b2145f
#
_entry.id   3aeaef6a5145df9054719e0b28b2145f
#
_cell.length_a   1.000
_cell.length_b   1.000
_cell.length_c   1.000
_cell.angle_alpha   90.00
_cell.angle_beta   90.00
_cell.angle_gamma   90.00
#
_symmetry.space_group_name_H-M   'P 1'
#
loop_
_entity.id
_entity.type
_entity.pdbx_description
1 polymer ?
#
loop_
_entity_poly.entity_id
_entity_poly.type
_entity_poly.pdbx_seq_one_letter_code
_entity_poly.pdbx_strand_id
1 'polypeptide(L)'
;MVSIDRFERLLEQAMYALPGEVYERLNLGVNLSERAKLNHATASGAAAYILGEYHVRPQMGRGIILYYGSFKKVYPDLDDEGQLLERISQVLRH
;
A
#
# COMPACT_ATOMS: atom_id res chain seq x y z
N MET A 1 -9.89 12.27 -1.32
CA MET A 1 -8.90 11.40 -0.65
C MET A 1 -8.40 12.08 0.62
N VAL A 2 -8.26 11.33 1.70
CA VAL A 2 -7.72 11.83 2.97
C VAL A 2 -6.29 12.34 2.81
N SER A 3 -5.79 13.12 3.78
CA SER A 3 -4.39 13.57 3.78
C SER A 3 -3.43 12.39 3.95
N ILE A 4 -2.16 12.61 3.61
CA ILE A 4 -1.15 11.56 3.79
C ILE A 4 -0.96 11.20 5.26
N ASP A 5 -1.08 12.19 6.16
CA ASP A 5 -0.97 11.92 7.60
C ASP A 5 -2.09 11.02 8.09
N ARG A 6 -3.30 11.26 7.61
CA ARG A 6 -4.44 10.40 7.95
C ARG A 6 -4.30 9.01 7.33
N PHE A 7 -3.82 8.95 6.09
CA PHE A 7 -3.54 7.69 5.41
C PHE A 7 -2.52 6.86 6.21
N GLU A 8 -1.47 7.49 6.70
CA GLU A 8 -0.45 6.82 7.49
C GLU A 8 -1.04 6.21 8.77
N ARG A 9 -1.95 6.90 9.42
CA ARG A 9 -2.63 6.37 10.61
C ARG A 9 -3.51 5.17 10.29
N LEU A 10 -4.20 5.22 9.16
CA LEU A 10 -4.99 4.08 8.69
C LEU A 10 -4.09 2.90 8.34
N LEU A 11 -2.94 3.17 7.74
CA LEU A 11 -1.95 2.14 7.45
C LEU A 11 -1.45 1.47 8.73
N GLU A 12 -1.12 2.25 9.75
CA GLU A 12 -0.71 1.72 11.06
C GLU A 12 -1.82 0.84 11.66
N GLN A 13 -3.06 1.29 11.58
CA GLN A 13 -4.21 0.52 12.06
C GLN A 13 -4.35 -0.80 11.31
N ALA A 14 -4.17 -0.78 9.99
CA ALA A 14 -4.20 -2.00 9.17
C ALA A 14 -3.07 -2.95 9.55
N MET A 15 -1.89 -2.43 9.84
CA MET A 15 -0.74 -3.23 10.27
C MET A 15 -1.01 -3.95 11.58
N TYR A 16 -1.60 -3.26 12.56
CA TYR A 16 -1.94 -3.88 13.84
C TYR A 16 -2.96 -5.01 13.70
N ALA A 17 -3.80 -4.95 12.69
CA ALA A 17 -4.81 -5.98 12.45
C ALA A 17 -4.29 -7.18 11.66
N LEU A 18 -3.05 -7.15 11.19
CA LEU A 18 -2.46 -8.26 10.44
C LEU A 18 -2.25 -9.48 11.35
N PRO A 19 -2.48 -10.71 10.83
CA PRO A 19 -2.05 -11.91 11.53
C PRO A 19 -0.55 -11.86 11.83
N GLY A 20 -0.16 -12.38 13.00
CA GLY A 20 1.24 -12.32 13.43
C GLY A 20 2.23 -12.91 12.43
N GLU A 21 1.84 -14.01 11.78
CA GLU A 21 2.70 -14.64 10.75
C GLU A 21 2.90 -13.77 9.51
N VAL A 22 1.91 -12.96 9.13
CA VAL A 22 2.06 -11.99 8.04
C VAL A 22 2.96 -10.85 8.47
N TYR A 23 2.75 -10.34 9.67
CA TYR A 23 3.55 -9.26 10.24
C TYR A 23 5.03 -9.65 10.33
N GLU A 24 5.31 -10.87 10.78
CA GLU A 24 6.68 -11.38 10.90
C GLU A 24 7.39 -11.48 9.57
N ARG A 25 6.66 -11.72 8.47
CA ARG A 25 7.24 -11.79 7.13
C ARG A 25 7.70 -10.42 6.63
N LEU A 26 7.20 -9.34 7.23
CA LEU A 26 7.53 -7.97 6.82
C LEU A 26 8.65 -7.39 7.68
N ASN A 27 9.70 -8.19 7.91
CA ASN A 27 10.80 -7.79 8.79
C ASN A 27 11.61 -6.59 8.28
N LEU A 28 11.54 -6.26 6.99
CA LEU A 28 12.16 -5.05 6.42
C LEU A 28 11.22 -3.84 6.51
N GLY A 29 10.03 -4.02 7.08
CA GLY A 29 9.11 -2.95 7.39
C GLY A 29 8.08 -2.64 6.32
N VAL A 30 7.17 -1.75 6.70
CA VAL A 30 6.14 -1.20 5.84
C VAL A 30 6.43 0.29 5.70
N ASN A 31 6.63 0.73 4.46
CA ASN A 31 7.00 2.11 4.15
C ASN A 31 5.91 2.78 3.34
N LEU A 32 5.76 4.09 3.51
CA LEU A 32 4.80 4.90 2.80
C LEU A 32 5.53 5.90 1.92
N SER A 33 5.20 5.91 0.63
CA SER A 33 5.74 6.88 -0.32
C SER A 33 4.63 7.83 -0.77
N GLU A 34 4.94 9.10 -0.94
CA GLU A 34 4.01 10.09 -1.51
C GLU A 34 3.80 9.91 -3.01
N ARG A 35 4.66 9.14 -3.66
CA ARG A 35 4.69 9.00 -5.11
C ARG A 35 3.46 8.26 -5.63
N ALA A 36 3.14 8.54 -6.91
CA ALA A 36 2.30 7.68 -7.72
C ALA A 36 3.23 6.85 -8.61
N LYS A 37 3.08 5.52 -8.58
CA LYS A 37 3.92 4.64 -9.39
C LYS A 37 3.10 3.99 -10.48
N LEU A 38 3.52 4.21 -11.73
CA LEU A 38 2.88 3.60 -12.90
C LEU A 38 3.38 2.19 -13.13
N ASN A 39 2.46 1.32 -13.54
CA ASN A 39 2.81 -0.01 -14.03
C ASN A 39 3.00 0.06 -15.54
N HIS A 40 4.24 0.09 -15.98
CA HIS A 40 4.59 0.18 -17.40
C HIS A 40 4.37 -1.12 -18.18
N ALA A 41 4.07 -2.21 -17.49
CA ALA A 41 3.81 -3.50 -18.12
C ALA A 41 2.38 -3.68 -18.62
N THR A 42 1.54 -2.65 -18.48
CA THR A 42 0.13 -2.72 -18.88
C THR A 42 0.02 -2.66 -20.41
N ALA A 43 -0.49 -3.74 -21.01
CA ALA A 43 -0.53 -3.90 -22.46
C ALA A 43 -1.62 -3.08 -23.15
N SER A 44 -2.58 -2.54 -22.41
CA SER A 44 -3.75 -1.85 -22.96
C SER A 44 -3.53 -0.37 -23.28
N GLY A 45 -2.38 0.17 -22.92
CA GLY A 45 -2.12 1.60 -23.04
C GLY A 45 -2.83 2.47 -22.01
N ALA A 46 -3.70 1.91 -21.20
CA ALA A 46 -4.33 2.61 -20.09
C ALA A 46 -3.34 2.74 -18.94
N ALA A 47 -3.30 3.91 -18.31
CA ALA A 47 -2.47 4.12 -17.14
C ALA A 47 -2.98 3.27 -16.00
N ALA A 48 -2.14 2.38 -15.49
CA ALA A 48 -2.40 1.61 -14.29
C ALA A 48 -1.39 1.99 -13.23
N TYR A 49 -1.87 2.15 -11.99
CA TYR A 49 -1.02 2.55 -10.88
C TYR A 49 -0.80 1.37 -9.94
N ILE A 50 0.43 1.27 -9.45
CA ILE A 50 0.79 0.28 -8.44
C ILE A 50 0.48 0.89 -7.08
N LEU A 51 -0.42 0.26 -6.32
CA LEU A 51 -0.81 0.73 -4.99
C LEU A 51 0.22 0.38 -3.94
N GLY A 52 0.83 -0.78 -4.06
CA GLY A 52 1.88 -1.22 -3.16
C GLY A 52 2.75 -2.27 -3.84
N GLU A 53 3.95 -2.42 -3.33
CA GLU A 53 4.92 -3.32 -3.94
C GLU A 53 5.75 -3.99 -2.85
N TYR A 54 5.80 -5.32 -2.90
CA TYR A 54 6.69 -6.08 -2.05
C TYR A 54 8.11 -6.04 -2.59
N HIS A 55 9.08 -5.93 -1.71
CA HIS A 55 10.47 -6.10 -2.08
C HIS A 55 11.09 -7.19 -1.20
N VAL A 56 11.87 -8.06 -1.84
CA VAL A 56 12.53 -9.17 -1.18
C VAL A 56 14.03 -9.00 -1.34
N ARG A 57 14.75 -9.06 -0.23
CA ARG A 57 16.22 -9.08 -0.25
C ARG A 57 16.67 -10.46 0.20
N PRO A 58 17.37 -11.20 -0.64
CA PRO A 58 17.83 -12.56 -0.29
C PRO A 58 18.59 -12.54 1.04
N GLN A 59 18.24 -13.47 1.92
CA GLN A 59 18.83 -13.65 3.26
C GLN A 59 18.54 -12.50 4.25
N MET A 60 17.88 -11.41 3.82
CA MET A 60 17.55 -10.30 4.69
C MET A 60 16.07 -10.20 5.01
N GLY A 61 15.20 -10.72 4.12
CA GLY A 61 13.77 -10.72 4.34
C GLY A 61 13.01 -9.92 3.29
N ARG A 62 11.82 -9.45 3.67
CA ARG A 62 10.94 -8.71 2.78
C ARG A 62 10.31 -7.51 3.46
N GLY A 63 9.92 -6.54 2.65
CA GLY A 63 9.17 -5.37 3.06
C GLY A 63 8.14 -5.00 2.02
N ILE A 64 7.37 -3.97 2.30
CA ILE A 64 6.37 -3.44 1.38
C ILE A 64 6.43 -1.91 1.38
N ILE A 65 6.22 -1.33 0.20
CA ILE A 65 6.05 0.11 0.04
C ILE A 65 4.64 0.34 -0.47
N LEU A 66 3.88 1.21 0.20
CA LEU A 66 2.60 1.70 -0.30
C LEU A 66 2.80 3.06 -0.93
N TYR A 67 2.12 3.30 -2.04
CA TYR A 67 2.22 4.54 -2.80
C TYR A 67 0.96 5.37 -2.62
N TYR A 68 1.02 6.34 -1.72
CA TYR A 68 -0.12 7.23 -1.44
C TYR A 68 -0.59 7.94 -2.71
N GLY A 69 0.33 8.43 -3.53
CA GLY A 69 -0.01 9.08 -4.80
C GLY A 69 -0.78 8.17 -5.76
N SER A 70 -0.45 6.87 -5.77
CA SER A 70 -1.19 5.89 -6.56
C SER A 70 -2.62 5.72 -6.04
N PHE A 71 -2.82 5.66 -4.71
CA PHE A 71 -4.16 5.62 -4.13
C PHE A 71 -4.99 6.83 -4.52
N LYS A 72 -4.39 8.03 -4.52
CA LYS A 72 -5.07 9.26 -4.95
C LYS A 72 -5.49 9.20 -6.41
N LYS A 73 -4.68 8.60 -7.27
CA LYS A 73 -4.99 8.47 -8.70
C LYS A 73 -6.08 7.46 -8.96
N VAL A 74 -6.07 6.34 -8.25
CA VAL A 74 -7.05 5.26 -8.44
C VAL A 74 -8.37 5.58 -7.74
N TYR A 75 -8.32 6.19 -6.57
CA TYR A 75 -9.49 6.47 -5.73
C TYR A 75 -9.57 7.94 -5.34
N PRO A 76 -9.68 8.87 -6.32
CA PRO A 76 -9.59 10.30 -6.01
C PRO A 76 -10.70 10.80 -5.07
N ASP A 77 -11.86 10.16 -5.09
CA ASP A 77 -13.02 10.55 -4.30
C ASP A 77 -13.26 9.68 -3.06
N LEU A 78 -12.30 8.82 -2.73
CA LEU A 78 -12.46 7.90 -1.61
C LEU A 78 -12.07 8.59 -0.30
N ASP A 79 -13.07 9.13 0.39
CA ASP A 79 -12.89 9.81 1.68
C ASP A 79 -13.42 8.98 2.85
N ASP A 80 -14.15 7.90 2.59
CA ASP A 80 -14.63 6.98 3.61
C ASP A 80 -13.46 6.19 4.17
N GLU A 81 -13.14 6.43 5.45
CA GLU A 81 -11.97 5.83 6.09
C GLU A 81 -12.11 4.32 6.25
N GLY A 82 -13.31 3.81 6.46
CA GLY A 82 -13.55 2.38 6.55
C GLY A 82 -13.25 1.67 5.24
N GLN A 83 -13.69 2.24 4.12
CA GLN A 83 -13.40 1.71 2.80
C GLN A 83 -11.92 1.82 2.46
N LEU A 84 -11.29 2.94 2.80
CA LEU A 84 -9.87 3.13 2.56
C LEU A 84 -9.04 2.15 3.38
N LEU A 85 -9.39 1.95 4.64
CA LEU A 85 -8.74 0.95 5.50
C LEU A 85 -8.84 -0.44 4.88
N GLU A 86 -9.99 -0.80 4.32
CA GLU A 86 -10.20 -2.06 3.63
C GLU A 86 -9.26 -2.21 2.43
N ARG A 87 -9.11 -1.16 1.61
CA ARG A 87 -8.22 -1.17 0.46
C ARG A 87 -6.76 -1.29 0.87
N ILE A 88 -6.35 -0.56 1.89
CA ILE A 88 -4.99 -0.66 2.44
C ILE A 88 -4.74 -2.08 2.93
N SER A 89 -5.68 -2.64 3.68
CA SER A 89 -5.56 -4.00 4.21
C SER A 89 -5.43 -5.05 3.12
N GLN A 90 -6.16 -4.89 2.02
CA GLN A 90 -6.06 -5.78 0.85
C GLN A 90 -4.65 -5.74 0.25
N VAL A 91 -4.04 -4.57 0.14
CA VAL A 91 -2.68 -4.43 -0.37
C VAL A 91 -1.69 -5.14 0.55
N LEU A 92 -1.83 -4.98 1.86
CA LEU A 92 -0.93 -5.61 2.82
C LEU A 92 -1.01 -7.13 2.83
N ARG A 93 -2.19 -7.70 2.53
CA ARG A 93 -2.42 -9.14 2.54
C ARG A 93 -2.09 -9.83 1.22
N HIS A 94 -1.90 -9.07 0.19
CA HIS A 94 -1.76 -9.61 -1.16
C HIS A 94 -0.37 -10.28 -1.38
#